data_04877ac7a09027e0e47ea869624bdd5a
#
_entry.id   04877ac7a09027e0e47ea869624bdd5a
#
_cell.length_a   1.000
_cell.length_b   1.000
_cell.length_c   1.000
_cell.angle_alpha   90.00
_cell.angle_beta   90.00
_cell.angle_gamma   90.00
#
_symmetry.space_group_name_H-M   'P 1'
#
loop_
_entity.id
_entity.type
_entity.pdbx_description
1 polymer ?
#
loop_
_entity_poly.entity_id
_entity_poly.type
_entity_poly.pdbx_seq_one_letter_code
_entity_poly.pdbx_strand_id
1 'polypeptide(L)'
;MTGLARPVGIVFAMLLVACAAGGGNAPATPPMTAPAPAAVVTGQQAYARNCLSCHQADGYGVPNMQPAITGGTWVQGEVRALALFVLTGGFNSAERKESDSHNVMPAFRQLPDAELAEILTYIRQKFGKGASPVSAAQVADARASLPAAP
;
A
#
# COMPACT_ATOMS: atom_id res chain seq x y z
N MET A 1 -11.81 40.80 -92.16
CA MET A 1 -10.49 41.37 -92.41
C MET A 1 -9.70 41.19 -91.10
N THR A 2 -8.89 40.20 -91.10
CA THR A 2 -7.47 40.13 -90.81
C THR A 2 -6.99 40.61 -89.42
N GLY A 3 -6.35 39.73 -88.80
CA GLY A 3 -5.31 40.05 -87.78
C GLY A 3 -4.98 38.95 -86.80
N LEU A 4 -4.23 37.95 -87.27
CA LEU A 4 -3.52 37.07 -86.39
C LEU A 4 -2.42 37.83 -85.61
N ALA A 5 -2.31 37.63 -84.36
CA ALA A 5 -1.05 37.78 -83.65
C ALA A 5 -0.95 36.75 -82.48
N ARG A 6 -0.03 35.82 -82.64
CA ARG A 6 0.43 34.90 -81.59
C ARG A 6 1.48 35.63 -80.79
N PRO A 7 1.51 35.50 -79.48
CA PRO A 7 2.76 35.62 -78.78
C PRO A 7 3.17 34.29 -78.13
N VAL A 8 4.40 34.08 -78.32
CA VAL A 8 5.43 33.20 -77.79
C VAL A 8 5.24 32.81 -76.34
N GLY A 9 5.19 31.50 -76.13
CA GLY A 9 5.21 30.90 -74.78
C GLY A 9 6.56 31.00 -74.12
N ILE A 10 6.53 31.49 -72.93
CA ILE A 10 7.66 31.36 -71.96
C ILE A 10 7.31 30.20 -71.06
N VAL A 11 8.03 29.11 -71.27
CA VAL A 11 7.97 27.93 -70.36
C VAL A 11 8.83 28.27 -69.12
N PHE A 12 8.16 28.58 -68.07
CA PHE A 12 8.84 28.70 -66.74
C PHE A 12 8.92 27.30 -66.12
N ALA A 13 10.09 26.70 -66.17
CA ALA A 13 10.35 25.45 -65.51
C ALA A 13 10.44 25.71 -64.02
N MET A 14 9.39 25.34 -63.28
CA MET A 14 9.35 25.41 -61.83
C MET A 14 10.03 24.14 -61.26
N LEU A 15 11.25 24.29 -60.78
CA LEU A 15 11.94 23.26 -59.97
C LEU A 15 11.18 23.10 -58.69
N LEU A 16 10.48 21.99 -58.51
CA LEU A 16 9.93 21.57 -57.23
C LEU A 16 11.06 20.95 -56.40
N VAL A 17 11.57 21.73 -55.46
CA VAL A 17 12.44 21.20 -54.38
C VAL A 17 11.56 20.39 -53.45
N ALA A 18 11.66 19.08 -53.49
CA ALA A 18 11.05 18.17 -52.53
C ALA A 18 11.79 18.28 -51.20
N CYS A 19 11.23 19.02 -50.22
CA CYS A 19 11.65 18.93 -48.83
C CYS A 19 11.26 17.55 -48.31
N ALA A 20 12.21 16.64 -48.23
CA ALA A 20 12.08 15.40 -47.46
C ALA A 20 11.85 15.76 -46.01
N ALA A 21 10.61 15.66 -45.52
CA ALA A 21 10.30 15.70 -44.11
C ALA A 21 10.94 14.45 -43.44
N GLY A 22 12.04 14.68 -42.77
CA GLY A 22 12.65 13.65 -41.88
C GLY A 22 11.66 13.32 -40.78
N GLY A 23 11.02 12.16 -40.90
CA GLY A 23 10.24 11.58 -39.81
C GLY A 23 11.15 11.25 -38.65
N GLY A 24 11.21 12.16 -37.68
CA GLY A 24 11.84 11.87 -36.39
C GLY A 24 11.05 10.77 -35.70
N ASN A 25 11.61 9.57 -35.64
CA ASN A 25 11.13 8.53 -34.73
C ASN A 25 11.31 9.07 -33.31
N ALA A 26 10.26 9.64 -32.73
CA ALA A 26 10.19 9.86 -31.29
C ALA A 26 10.30 8.46 -30.63
N PRO A 27 11.19 8.28 -29.63
CA PRO A 27 11.25 7.02 -28.92
C PRO A 27 9.86 6.74 -28.31
N ALA A 28 9.25 5.63 -28.73
CA ALA A 28 8.00 5.17 -28.17
C ALA A 28 8.21 4.94 -26.66
N THR A 29 7.54 5.73 -25.83
CA THR A 29 7.48 5.50 -24.38
C THR A 29 6.93 4.07 -24.20
N PRO A 30 7.65 3.17 -23.51
CA PRO A 30 7.14 1.83 -23.28
C PRO A 30 5.79 1.95 -22.54
N PRO A 31 4.79 1.12 -22.87
CA PRO A 31 3.53 1.14 -22.15
C PRO A 31 3.82 0.91 -20.67
N MET A 32 3.37 1.83 -19.83
CA MET A 32 3.39 1.63 -18.37
C MET A 32 2.53 0.40 -18.09
N THR A 33 3.19 -0.71 -17.83
CA THR A 33 2.53 -1.92 -17.35
C THR A 33 1.84 -1.55 -16.05
N ALA A 34 0.51 -1.67 -16.02
CA ALA A 34 -0.24 -1.51 -14.78
C ALA A 34 0.43 -2.37 -13.70
N PRO A 35 0.61 -1.87 -12.47
CA PRO A 35 1.19 -2.68 -11.41
C PRO A 35 0.40 -3.98 -11.30
N ALA A 36 1.13 -5.10 -11.35
CA ALA A 36 0.54 -6.42 -11.15
C ALA A 36 -0.27 -6.39 -9.84
N PRO A 37 -1.45 -7.02 -9.77
CA PRO A 37 -2.21 -7.09 -8.55
C PRO A 37 -1.27 -7.58 -7.44
N ALA A 38 -1.16 -6.79 -6.37
CA ALA A 38 -0.31 -7.11 -5.24
C ALA A 38 -0.67 -8.54 -4.79
N ALA A 39 0.32 -9.43 -4.76
CA ALA A 39 0.10 -10.81 -4.32
C ALA A 39 -0.60 -10.76 -2.95
N VAL A 40 -1.74 -11.45 -2.84
CA VAL A 40 -2.49 -11.51 -1.58
C VAL A 40 -1.58 -12.15 -0.55
N VAL A 41 -1.11 -11.34 0.38
CA VAL A 41 -0.26 -11.80 1.48
C VAL A 41 -1.16 -12.42 2.52
N THR A 42 -0.89 -13.68 2.88
CA THR A 42 -1.66 -14.33 3.95
C THR A 42 -1.37 -13.67 5.30
N GLY A 43 -2.33 -13.69 6.21
CA GLY A 43 -2.18 -13.15 7.56
C GLY A 43 -0.97 -13.72 8.30
N GLN A 44 -0.66 -15.01 8.10
CA GLN A 44 0.54 -15.64 8.66
C GLN A 44 1.84 -15.04 8.09
N GLN A 45 1.91 -14.82 6.78
CA GLN A 45 3.08 -14.22 6.15
C GLN A 45 3.26 -12.76 6.57
N ALA A 46 2.17 -12.01 6.66
CA ALA A 46 2.19 -10.63 7.12
C ALA A 46 2.59 -10.52 8.60
N TYR A 47 2.07 -11.43 9.45
CA TYR A 47 2.50 -11.57 10.85
C TYR A 47 3.99 -11.87 10.95
N ALA A 48 4.50 -12.79 10.14
CA ALA A 48 5.91 -13.17 10.16
C ALA A 48 6.84 -11.99 9.84
N ARG A 49 6.42 -11.10 8.94
CA ARG A 49 7.22 -9.92 8.57
C ARG A 49 7.19 -8.80 9.60
N ASN A 50 6.03 -8.60 10.25
CA ASN A 50 5.78 -7.39 11.02
C ASN A 50 5.75 -7.61 12.54
N CYS A 51 5.44 -8.83 13.00
CA CYS A 51 5.10 -9.09 14.41
C CYS A 51 5.94 -10.19 15.06
N LEU A 52 6.38 -11.18 14.25
CA LEU A 52 7.03 -12.40 14.74
C LEU A 52 8.28 -12.15 15.59
N SER A 53 9.10 -11.16 15.19
CA SER A 53 10.37 -10.86 15.88
C SER A 53 10.17 -10.50 17.34
N CYS A 54 9.04 -9.88 17.68
CA CYS A 54 8.71 -9.48 19.04
C CYS A 54 7.75 -10.45 19.72
N HIS A 55 6.71 -10.88 19.01
CA HIS A 55 5.64 -11.67 19.62
C HIS A 55 5.81 -13.19 19.48
N GLN A 56 6.84 -13.63 18.79
CA GLN A 56 7.17 -15.04 18.56
C GLN A 56 6.09 -15.83 17.80
N ALA A 57 6.40 -17.06 17.38
CA ALA A 57 5.50 -17.89 16.58
C ALA A 57 4.30 -18.45 17.36
N ASP A 58 4.44 -18.53 18.68
CA ASP A 58 3.44 -19.00 19.63
C ASP A 58 2.62 -17.86 20.26
N GLY A 59 3.01 -16.61 20.02
CA GLY A 59 2.35 -15.43 20.56
C GLY A 59 2.59 -15.19 22.04
N TYR A 60 3.54 -15.88 22.68
CA TYR A 60 3.88 -15.65 24.09
C TYR A 60 4.84 -14.48 24.31
N GLY A 61 5.40 -13.93 23.22
CA GLY A 61 6.36 -12.84 23.35
C GLY A 61 7.66 -13.26 24.00
N VAL A 62 8.32 -12.32 24.67
CA VAL A 62 9.58 -12.57 25.40
C VAL A 62 9.39 -12.04 26.82
N PRO A 63 9.57 -12.86 27.85
CA PRO A 63 9.39 -12.45 29.24
C PRO A 63 10.14 -11.14 29.56
N ASN A 64 9.48 -10.21 30.23
CA ASN A 64 9.97 -8.89 30.61
C ASN A 64 10.35 -7.94 29.44
N MET A 65 10.16 -8.36 28.19
CA MET A 65 10.48 -7.54 27.02
C MET A 65 9.25 -7.27 26.14
N GLN A 66 8.59 -8.31 25.67
CA GLN A 66 7.36 -8.20 24.87
C GLN A 66 6.24 -9.01 25.51
N PRO A 67 5.05 -8.42 25.71
CA PRO A 67 3.95 -9.14 26.34
C PRO A 67 3.38 -10.21 25.43
N ALA A 68 2.80 -11.25 26.05
CA ALA A 68 2.05 -12.27 25.34
C ALA A 68 0.78 -11.67 24.69
N ILE A 69 0.51 -12.09 23.47
CA ILE A 69 -0.77 -11.84 22.79
C ILE A 69 -1.70 -13.05 22.88
N THR A 70 -1.13 -14.24 23.07
CA THR A 70 -1.89 -15.50 23.25
C THR A 70 -2.80 -15.41 24.47
N GLY A 71 -4.10 -15.61 24.23
CA GLY A 71 -5.12 -15.55 25.28
C GLY A 71 -5.41 -14.14 25.84
N GLY A 72 -4.75 -13.12 25.28
CA GLY A 72 -4.94 -11.73 25.72
C GLY A 72 -6.36 -11.20 25.44
N THR A 73 -6.84 -10.30 26.30
CA THR A 73 -8.16 -9.70 26.15
C THR A 73 -8.30 -8.87 24.88
N TRP A 74 -7.22 -8.25 24.42
CA TRP A 74 -7.20 -7.43 23.20
C TRP A 74 -7.52 -8.25 21.95
N VAL A 75 -6.91 -9.42 21.78
CA VAL A 75 -7.11 -10.24 20.57
C VAL A 75 -8.49 -10.91 20.54
N GLN A 76 -9.17 -11.02 21.69
CA GLN A 76 -10.54 -11.55 21.80
C GLN A 76 -11.60 -10.46 21.82
N GLY A 77 -11.19 -9.22 22.10
CA GLY A 77 -12.08 -8.07 22.28
C GLY A 77 -12.60 -7.45 20.97
N GLU A 78 -13.00 -6.20 21.08
CA GLU A 78 -13.56 -5.42 19.96
C GLU A 78 -12.52 -5.18 18.86
N VAL A 79 -12.94 -5.45 17.62
CA VAL A 79 -12.09 -5.32 16.42
C VAL A 79 -11.53 -3.90 16.28
N ARG A 80 -12.37 -2.88 16.47
CA ARG A 80 -11.96 -1.49 16.37
C ARG A 80 -10.89 -1.12 17.40
N ALA A 81 -11.05 -1.56 18.64
CA ALA A 81 -10.09 -1.30 19.70
C ALA A 81 -8.74 -1.97 19.40
N LEU A 82 -8.76 -3.22 18.93
CA LEU A 82 -7.55 -3.93 18.52
C LEU A 82 -6.86 -3.26 17.32
N ALA A 83 -7.62 -2.84 16.31
CA ALA A 83 -7.06 -2.13 15.15
C ALA A 83 -6.40 -0.81 15.57
N LEU A 84 -7.06 -0.01 16.40
CA LEU A 84 -6.50 1.24 16.94
C LEU A 84 -5.22 0.97 17.75
N PHE A 85 -5.25 -0.04 18.60
CA PHE A 85 -4.09 -0.43 19.41
C PHE A 85 -2.87 -0.71 18.54
N VAL A 86 -3.01 -1.47 17.46
CA VAL A 86 -1.91 -1.78 16.55
C VAL A 86 -1.50 -0.58 15.71
N LEU A 87 -2.46 0.19 15.20
CA LEU A 87 -2.19 1.39 14.41
C LEU A 87 -1.44 2.47 15.19
N THR A 88 -1.63 2.54 16.51
CA THR A 88 -1.00 3.55 17.37
C THR A 88 0.24 3.08 18.11
N GLY A 89 0.60 1.79 17.99
CA GLY A 89 1.77 1.25 18.66
C GLY A 89 1.51 0.82 20.10
N GLY A 90 0.32 0.29 20.37
CA GLY A 90 -0.06 -0.18 21.69
C GLY A 90 -0.43 0.96 22.64
N PHE A 91 -0.19 0.76 23.93
CA PHE A 91 -0.44 1.79 24.92
C PHE A 91 0.50 2.99 24.73
N ASN A 92 -0.04 4.19 24.87
CA ASN A 92 0.79 5.37 24.99
C ASN A 92 1.61 5.30 26.29
N SER A 93 2.65 6.12 26.41
CA SER A 93 3.55 6.11 27.57
C SER A 93 2.84 6.39 28.90
N ALA A 94 1.71 7.11 28.88
CA ALA A 94 0.94 7.43 30.09
C ALA A 94 0.07 6.25 30.59
N GLU A 95 -0.32 5.35 29.66
CA GLU A 95 -1.12 4.15 30.00
C GLU A 95 -0.24 2.95 30.38
N ARG A 96 1.07 3.05 30.14
CA ARG A 96 2.03 1.98 30.40
C ARG A 96 2.37 1.97 31.88
N LYS A 97 2.11 0.84 32.55
CA LYS A 97 2.53 0.63 33.95
C LYS A 97 4.01 0.30 33.98
N GLU A 98 4.69 0.66 35.07
CA GLU A 98 6.12 0.39 35.30
C GLU A 98 6.47 -1.12 35.26
N SER A 99 5.47 -1.98 35.48
CA SER A 99 5.60 -3.44 35.40
C SER A 99 5.48 -3.99 33.98
N ASP A 100 5.17 -3.12 32.98
CA ASP A 100 4.95 -3.56 31.62
C ASP A 100 6.29 -3.73 30.89
N SER A 101 6.24 -4.48 29.79
CA SER A 101 7.40 -4.82 28.97
C SER A 101 8.23 -3.59 28.59
N HIS A 102 9.56 -3.73 28.64
CA HIS A 102 10.48 -2.63 28.37
C HIS A 102 10.51 -2.16 26.93
N ASN A 103 10.07 -2.99 25.97
CA ASN A 103 10.08 -2.64 24.57
C ASN A 103 8.78 -1.95 24.13
N VAL A 104 8.96 -0.93 23.32
CA VAL A 104 7.85 -0.18 22.73
C VAL A 104 7.37 -0.90 21.47
N MET A 105 6.07 -1.19 21.38
CA MET A 105 5.46 -1.63 20.13
C MET A 105 5.43 -0.44 19.16
N PRO A 106 5.95 -0.59 17.93
CA PRO A 106 5.86 0.48 16.96
C PRO A 106 4.43 0.68 16.47
N ALA A 107 4.11 1.90 16.02
CA ALA A 107 2.86 2.19 15.33
C ALA A 107 2.90 1.62 13.91
N PHE A 108 1.87 0.91 13.51
CA PHE A 108 1.77 0.28 12.18
C PHE A 108 0.87 1.06 11.21
N ARG A 109 0.89 2.40 11.28
CA ARG A 109 0.08 3.27 10.41
C ARG A 109 0.42 3.13 8.92
N GLN A 110 1.63 2.69 8.58
CA GLN A 110 2.10 2.51 7.21
C GLN A 110 1.55 1.27 6.52
N LEU A 111 1.02 0.28 7.26
CA LEU A 111 0.45 -0.93 6.66
C LEU A 111 -0.85 -0.61 5.93
N PRO A 112 -1.05 -1.16 4.71
CA PRO A 112 -2.35 -1.11 4.03
C PRO A 112 -3.44 -1.77 4.87
N ASP A 113 -4.68 -1.24 4.79
CA ASP A 113 -5.80 -1.76 5.57
C ASP A 113 -6.07 -3.25 5.33
N ALA A 114 -5.92 -3.70 4.08
CA ALA A 114 -6.07 -5.11 3.74
C ALA A 114 -5.00 -5.99 4.41
N GLU A 115 -3.74 -5.57 4.41
CA GLU A 115 -2.66 -6.32 5.04
C GLU A 115 -2.82 -6.37 6.56
N LEU A 116 -3.18 -5.24 7.17
CA LEU A 116 -3.44 -5.20 8.61
C LEU A 116 -4.65 -6.07 9.00
N ALA A 117 -5.71 -6.06 8.19
CA ALA A 117 -6.87 -6.95 8.40
C ALA A 117 -6.49 -8.43 8.38
N GLU A 118 -5.62 -8.84 7.46
CA GLU A 118 -5.08 -10.20 7.39
C GLU A 118 -4.26 -10.56 8.64
N ILE A 119 -3.40 -9.65 9.10
CA ILE A 119 -2.64 -9.84 10.36
C ILE A 119 -3.59 -10.00 11.54
N LEU A 120 -4.54 -9.07 11.70
CA LEU A 120 -5.49 -9.09 12.81
C LEU A 120 -6.38 -10.34 12.79
N THR A 121 -6.80 -10.79 11.62
CA THR A 121 -7.53 -12.05 11.45
C THR A 121 -6.69 -13.23 11.91
N TYR A 122 -5.44 -13.32 11.46
CA TYR A 122 -4.54 -14.40 11.85
C TYR A 122 -4.33 -14.46 13.37
N ILE A 123 -4.00 -13.32 14.01
CA ILE A 123 -3.76 -13.31 15.46
C ILE A 123 -5.03 -13.61 16.26
N ARG A 124 -6.20 -13.16 15.83
CA ARG A 124 -7.48 -13.46 16.48
C ARG A 124 -7.84 -14.92 16.38
N GLN A 125 -7.64 -15.54 15.23
CA GLN A 125 -7.91 -16.95 15.04
C GLN A 125 -6.91 -17.85 15.76
N LYS A 126 -5.62 -17.52 15.67
CA LYS A 126 -4.55 -18.35 16.22
C LYS A 126 -4.37 -18.17 17.72
N PHE A 127 -4.37 -16.94 18.21
CA PHE A 127 -4.05 -16.59 19.59
C PHE A 127 -5.27 -16.16 20.41
N GLY A 128 -6.37 -15.79 19.73
CA GLY A 128 -7.60 -15.30 20.33
C GLY A 128 -8.72 -16.35 20.42
N LYS A 129 -8.39 -17.65 20.48
CA LYS A 129 -9.35 -18.76 20.59
C LYS A 129 -10.40 -18.79 19.48
N GLY A 130 -10.01 -18.48 18.24
CA GLY A 130 -10.92 -18.51 17.09
C GLY A 130 -11.87 -17.30 17.02
N ALA A 131 -11.50 -16.17 17.58
CA ALA A 131 -12.30 -14.96 17.48
C ALA A 131 -12.53 -14.54 16.02
N SER A 132 -13.60 -13.77 15.77
CA SER A 132 -14.05 -13.38 14.43
C SER A 132 -12.96 -12.73 13.58
N PRO A 133 -12.95 -12.98 12.26
CA PRO A 133 -12.02 -12.33 11.34
C PRO A 133 -12.26 -10.81 11.29
N VAL A 134 -11.27 -10.10 10.78
CA VAL A 134 -11.27 -8.64 10.62
C VAL A 134 -11.29 -8.30 9.14
N SER A 135 -12.15 -7.39 8.72
CA SER A 135 -12.20 -6.89 7.35
C SER A 135 -11.33 -5.63 7.17
N ALA A 136 -10.88 -5.38 5.94
CA ALA A 136 -10.17 -4.16 5.59
C ALA A 136 -11.03 -2.90 5.87
N ALA A 137 -12.34 -2.97 5.68
CA ALA A 137 -13.25 -1.87 5.99
C ALA A 137 -13.23 -1.50 7.49
N GLN A 138 -13.22 -2.49 8.38
CA GLN A 138 -13.13 -2.24 9.83
C GLN A 138 -11.79 -1.60 10.22
N VAL A 139 -10.71 -1.96 9.54
CA VAL A 139 -9.41 -1.30 9.75
C VAL A 139 -9.43 0.13 9.22
N ALA A 140 -10.00 0.38 8.03
CA ALA A 140 -10.15 1.71 7.46
C ALA A 140 -10.98 2.63 8.37
N ASP A 141 -12.09 2.14 8.91
CA ASP A 141 -12.93 2.88 9.85
C ASP A 141 -12.18 3.23 11.15
N ALA A 142 -11.39 2.31 11.66
CA ALA A 142 -10.54 2.58 12.82
C ALA A 142 -9.49 3.66 12.49
N ARG A 143 -8.80 3.52 11.36
CA ARG A 143 -7.79 4.48 10.89
C ARG A 143 -8.36 5.89 10.69
N ALA A 144 -9.55 6.01 10.11
CA ALA A 144 -10.21 7.28 9.86
C ALA A 144 -10.50 8.09 11.15
N SER A 145 -10.55 7.43 12.29
CA SER A 145 -10.72 8.09 13.59
C SER A 145 -9.43 8.60 14.23
N LEU A 146 -8.28 8.28 13.64
CA LEU A 146 -7.00 8.77 14.14
C LEU A 146 -6.72 10.19 13.61
N PRO A 147 -6.04 11.03 14.39
CA PRO A 147 -5.57 12.32 13.87
C PRO A 147 -4.62 12.08 12.69
N ALA A 148 -4.60 13.04 11.75
CA ALA A 148 -3.66 13.01 10.64
C ALA A 148 -2.23 12.81 11.18
N ALA A 149 -1.43 12.03 10.47
CA ALA A 149 -0.02 11.89 10.81
C ALA A 149 0.66 13.26 10.68
N PRO A 150 1.54 13.63 11.61
CA PRO A 150 2.29 14.88 11.55
C PRO A 150 3.21 14.93 10.34
#